data_c8b0f6bb1e4bfe54b2180ea47b8f6eb2
#
_entry.id   c8b0f6bb1e4bfe54b2180ea47b8f6eb2
#
_cell.length_a   1.000
_cell.length_b   1.000
_cell.length_c   1.000
_cell.angle_alpha   90.00
_cell.angle_beta   90.00
_cell.angle_gamma   90.00
#
_symmetry.space_group_name_H-M   'P 1'
#
loop_
_entity.id
_entity.type
_entity.pdbx_description
1 polymer ?
#
loop_
_entity_poly.entity_id
_entity_poly.type
_entity_poly.pdbx_seq_one_letter_code
_entity_poly.pdbx_strand_id
1 'polypeptide(L)'
;MTLQENSIILGNALSLIKQIPDCSVHMVFTDPPYGHNNNNNGDLIHRREAALGRLPRGENPPLARKIENDGPEANEIFRAILPELLRVLVPGGCCCCCCGGGGPDPQFARWSLWMDEVFDFKQMVVWDKGPMGMGWHYRRSYEVVLVGQKPGAACRWFDTSKKIENIIRHIPKIIPAAHEHPTAKPISLAAHFINLHSQPGDVVLDPFAGGGITPLAAKRSGRKFIAFELDPVWHGYAVRRLEEKAGLFDHMGTIASEWTPEGEHP
;
A
#
# COMPACT_ATOMS: atom_id res chain seq x y z
N MET A 1 0.93 -12.41 -23.93
CA MET A 1 0.71 -10.95 -24.07
C MET A 1 1.41 -10.29 -22.89
N THR A 2 2.26 -9.33 -23.13
CA THR A 2 2.89 -8.54 -22.04
C THR A 2 1.85 -7.55 -21.54
N LEU A 3 1.67 -7.45 -20.22
CA LEU A 3 0.75 -6.47 -19.64
C LEU A 3 1.21 -5.04 -19.96
N GLN A 4 0.27 -4.14 -20.20
CA GLN A 4 0.57 -2.77 -20.58
C GLN A 4 1.06 -1.98 -19.35
N GLU A 5 2.20 -1.31 -19.49
CA GLU A 5 2.67 -0.33 -18.51
C GLU A 5 1.71 0.86 -18.42
N ASN A 6 1.70 1.52 -17.27
CA ASN A 6 0.83 2.67 -16.95
C ASN A 6 -0.67 2.33 -17.01
N SER A 7 -1.02 1.10 -16.61
CA SER A 7 -2.40 0.65 -16.56
C SER A 7 -2.77 0.01 -15.22
N ILE A 8 -4.04 0.14 -14.85
CA ILE A 8 -4.67 -0.65 -13.79
C ILE A 8 -5.54 -1.68 -14.49
N ILE A 9 -5.33 -2.96 -14.19
CA ILE A 9 -5.94 -4.07 -14.87
C ILE A 9 -6.94 -4.73 -13.95
N LEU A 10 -8.19 -4.87 -14.41
CA LEU A 10 -9.24 -5.57 -13.67
C LEU A 10 -8.97 -7.07 -13.68
N GLY A 11 -8.82 -7.68 -12.51
CA GLY A 11 -8.68 -9.13 -12.40
C GLY A 11 -7.92 -9.61 -11.17
N ASN A 12 -7.79 -10.93 -11.08
CA ASN A 12 -7.14 -11.59 -9.94
C ASN A 12 -5.61 -11.46 -10.01
N ALA A 13 -5.01 -10.94 -8.96
CA ALA A 13 -3.58 -10.70 -8.85
C ALA A 13 -2.71 -11.94 -9.08
N LEU A 14 -3.11 -13.10 -8.50
CA LEU A 14 -2.37 -14.36 -8.65
C LEU A 14 -2.36 -14.90 -10.08
N SER A 15 -3.33 -14.52 -10.87
CA SER A 15 -3.40 -14.90 -12.29
C SER A 15 -2.68 -13.91 -13.20
N LEU A 16 -2.86 -12.60 -12.93
CA LEU A 16 -2.30 -11.53 -13.75
C LEU A 16 -0.79 -11.40 -13.58
N ILE A 17 -0.26 -11.58 -12.36
CA ILE A 17 1.19 -11.46 -12.11
C ILE A 17 2.02 -12.46 -12.93
N LYS A 18 1.46 -13.63 -13.26
CA LYS A 18 2.12 -14.65 -14.11
C LYS A 18 2.38 -14.17 -15.54
N GLN A 19 1.71 -13.11 -15.98
CA GLN A 19 1.89 -12.52 -17.30
C GLN A 19 3.00 -11.44 -17.31
N ILE A 20 3.53 -11.07 -16.14
CA ILE A 20 4.66 -10.14 -16.03
C ILE A 20 5.95 -10.93 -16.27
N PRO A 21 6.85 -10.46 -17.16
CA PRO A 21 8.15 -11.10 -17.36
C PRO A 21 9.01 -11.11 -16.09
N ASP A 22 9.89 -12.09 -15.98
CA ASP A 22 10.90 -12.15 -14.92
C ASP A 22 11.79 -10.91 -14.96
N CYS A 23 12.18 -10.44 -13.78
CA CYS A 23 13.13 -9.33 -13.64
C CYS A 23 12.77 -8.07 -14.45
N SER A 24 11.49 -7.70 -14.52
CA SER A 24 10.98 -6.54 -15.27
C SER A 24 10.40 -5.43 -14.39
N VAL A 25 10.21 -5.68 -13.11
CA VAL A 25 9.69 -4.73 -12.11
C VAL A 25 10.83 -4.25 -11.24
N HIS A 26 10.90 -2.96 -10.99
CA HIS A 26 11.99 -2.35 -10.21
C HIS A 26 11.66 -2.25 -8.73
N MET A 27 10.38 -2.10 -8.40
CA MET A 27 9.88 -1.99 -7.05
C MET A 27 8.45 -2.49 -6.96
N VAL A 28 8.11 -3.12 -5.83
CA VAL A 28 6.72 -3.40 -5.42
C VAL A 28 6.39 -2.51 -4.23
N PHE A 29 5.28 -1.76 -4.32
CA PHE A 29 4.63 -1.16 -3.16
C PHE A 29 3.16 -1.56 -3.18
N THR A 30 2.70 -2.24 -2.13
CA THR A 30 1.37 -2.85 -2.15
C THR A 30 0.73 -2.92 -0.78
N ASP A 31 -0.60 -2.94 -0.75
CA ASP A 31 -1.44 -2.99 0.44
C ASP A 31 -2.47 -4.13 0.31
N PRO A 32 -2.04 -5.38 0.49
CA PRO A 32 -2.92 -6.54 0.35
C PRO A 32 -4.00 -6.56 1.44
N PRO A 33 -5.10 -7.29 1.23
CA PRO A 33 -6.13 -7.47 2.26
C PRO A 33 -5.55 -8.12 3.51
N TYR A 34 -5.96 -7.64 4.70
CA TYR A 34 -5.38 -8.06 5.99
C TYR A 34 -6.12 -9.20 6.68
N GLY A 35 -7.24 -9.67 6.13
CA GLY A 35 -8.07 -10.68 6.78
C GLY A 35 -8.85 -10.18 8.00
N HIS A 36 -9.08 -8.88 8.06
CA HIS A 36 -9.86 -8.25 9.15
C HIS A 36 -11.36 -8.38 8.95
N ASN A 37 -11.80 -8.88 7.79
CA ASN A 37 -13.20 -9.04 7.42
C ASN A 37 -13.96 -7.70 7.52
N ASN A 38 -13.30 -6.61 7.13
CA ASN A 38 -13.85 -5.27 7.22
C ASN A 38 -15.09 -5.10 6.33
N ASN A 39 -16.09 -4.38 6.86
CA ASN A 39 -17.37 -4.12 6.20
C ASN A 39 -18.19 -5.38 5.86
N ASN A 40 -17.89 -6.50 6.45
CA ASN A 40 -18.74 -7.66 6.44
C ASN A 40 -19.87 -7.45 7.46
N ASN A 41 -21.13 -7.43 7.02
CA ASN A 41 -22.33 -7.18 7.83
C ASN A 41 -22.21 -7.79 9.25
N GLY A 42 -21.78 -7.01 10.23
CA GLY A 42 -21.56 -7.48 11.59
C GLY A 42 -20.18 -7.19 12.17
N ASP A 43 -19.26 -6.56 11.45
CA ASP A 43 -18.02 -6.08 12.03
C ASP A 43 -18.26 -4.99 13.10
N LEU A 44 -17.30 -4.81 13.99
CA LEU A 44 -17.42 -3.83 15.08
C LEU A 44 -17.54 -2.39 14.59
N ILE A 45 -16.98 -2.07 13.43
CA ILE A 45 -17.02 -0.73 12.84
C ILE A 45 -18.42 -0.46 12.33
N HIS A 46 -18.97 -1.38 11.56
CA HIS A 46 -20.35 -1.27 11.03
C HIS A 46 -21.38 -1.18 12.17
N ARG A 47 -21.28 -2.04 13.20
CA ARG A 47 -22.15 -2.00 14.37
C ARG A 47 -22.08 -0.67 15.12
N ARG A 48 -20.86 -0.11 15.28
CA ARG A 48 -20.65 1.18 15.94
C ARG A 48 -21.22 2.33 15.13
N GLU A 49 -20.94 2.40 13.84
CA GLU A 49 -21.44 3.46 12.97
C GLU A 49 -22.97 3.40 12.83
N ALA A 50 -23.55 2.20 12.76
CA ALA A 50 -24.99 1.99 12.82
C ALA A 50 -25.59 2.47 14.14
N ALA A 51 -24.95 2.14 15.28
CA ALA A 51 -25.38 2.58 16.61
C ALA A 51 -25.30 4.10 16.79
N LEU A 52 -24.36 4.77 16.10
CA LEU A 52 -24.23 6.23 16.10
C LEU A 52 -25.14 6.92 15.07
N GLY A 53 -25.99 6.16 14.34
CA GLY A 53 -26.86 6.71 13.30
C GLY A 53 -26.12 7.29 12.09
N ARG A 54 -24.85 6.95 11.91
CA ARG A 54 -24.01 7.47 10.83
C ARG A 54 -24.08 6.68 9.53
N LEU A 55 -24.66 5.47 9.59
CA LEU A 55 -24.92 4.69 8.38
C LEU A 55 -26.27 5.12 7.80
N PRO A 56 -26.35 5.45 6.51
CA PRO A 56 -27.62 5.70 5.83
C PRO A 56 -28.52 4.47 5.95
N ARG A 57 -29.79 4.68 6.27
CA ARG A 57 -30.81 3.63 6.18
C ARG A 57 -31.12 3.40 4.69
N GLY A 58 -30.63 2.32 4.13
CA GLY A 58 -30.79 1.96 2.71
C GLY A 58 -29.44 1.97 1.99
N GLU A 59 -29.33 1.14 0.96
CA GLU A 59 -28.21 0.82 0.12
C GLU A 59 -26.79 1.14 0.68
N ASN A 60 -25.94 0.14 0.83
CA ASN A 60 -24.60 0.24 1.40
C ASN A 60 -23.83 1.41 0.77
N PRO A 61 -23.48 2.46 1.54
CA PRO A 61 -22.60 3.49 1.02
C PRO A 61 -21.26 2.88 0.60
N PRO A 62 -20.50 3.47 -0.31
CA PRO A 62 -19.19 2.96 -0.76
C PRO A 62 -18.25 2.61 0.39
N LEU A 63 -18.29 3.36 1.50
CA LEU A 63 -17.52 3.09 2.74
C LEU A 63 -17.92 1.80 3.46
N ALA A 64 -19.12 1.27 3.22
CA ALA A 64 -19.60 0.02 3.80
C ALA A 64 -19.44 -1.17 2.85
N ARG A 65 -18.85 -0.95 1.66
CA ARG A 65 -18.59 -2.03 0.71
C ARG A 65 -17.55 -2.99 1.28
N LYS A 66 -17.86 -4.29 1.21
CA LYS A 66 -16.94 -5.36 1.59
C LYS A 66 -15.64 -5.23 0.79
N ILE A 67 -14.52 -5.44 1.47
CA ILE A 67 -13.22 -5.61 0.79
C ILE A 67 -13.14 -7.08 0.36
N GLU A 68 -12.95 -7.32 -0.93
CA GLU A 68 -12.82 -8.68 -1.44
C GLU A 68 -11.55 -9.34 -0.89
N ASN A 69 -11.67 -10.63 -0.55
CA ASN A 69 -10.59 -11.43 0.02
C ASN A 69 -10.02 -10.93 1.36
N ASP A 70 -10.74 -10.07 2.10
CA ASP A 70 -10.32 -9.60 3.43
C ASP A 70 -10.78 -10.56 4.57
N GLY A 71 -11.00 -11.82 4.23
CA GLY A 71 -11.32 -12.91 5.15
C GLY A 71 -10.11 -13.80 5.48
N PRO A 72 -10.36 -15.04 5.92
CA PRO A 72 -9.29 -16.02 6.24
C PRO A 72 -8.34 -16.28 5.07
N GLU A 73 -8.82 -16.15 3.84
CA GLU A 73 -8.08 -16.33 2.59
C GLU A 73 -6.95 -15.31 2.38
N ALA A 74 -6.95 -14.18 3.07
CA ALA A 74 -5.93 -13.14 2.94
C ALA A 74 -4.51 -13.66 3.18
N ASN A 75 -4.34 -14.53 4.18
CA ASN A 75 -3.05 -15.15 4.51
C ASN A 75 -2.57 -16.09 3.39
N GLU A 76 -3.47 -16.85 2.79
CA GLU A 76 -3.16 -17.78 1.70
C GLU A 76 -2.77 -17.00 0.44
N ILE A 77 -3.50 -15.93 0.13
CA ILE A 77 -3.23 -15.03 -1.01
C ILE A 77 -1.86 -14.37 -0.84
N PHE A 78 -1.58 -13.83 0.36
CA PHE A 78 -0.31 -13.20 0.63
C PHE A 78 0.86 -14.19 0.47
N ARG A 79 0.75 -15.38 1.05
CA ARG A 79 1.78 -16.41 0.91
C ARG A 79 1.98 -16.86 -0.53
N ALA A 80 0.89 -17.01 -1.28
CA ALA A 80 0.94 -17.47 -2.66
C ALA A 80 1.54 -16.44 -3.63
N ILE A 81 1.41 -15.13 -3.36
CA ILE A 81 1.92 -14.10 -4.25
C ILE A 81 3.41 -13.82 -4.06
N LEU A 82 3.99 -14.07 -2.88
CA LEU A 82 5.38 -13.71 -2.55
C LEU A 82 6.41 -14.28 -3.55
N PRO A 83 6.37 -15.57 -3.96
CA PRO A 83 7.31 -16.10 -4.96
C PRO A 83 7.20 -15.39 -6.32
N GLU A 84 6.01 -15.00 -6.72
CA GLU A 84 5.78 -14.29 -7.98
C GLU A 84 6.31 -12.84 -7.89
N LEU A 85 6.13 -12.17 -6.74
CA LEU A 85 6.72 -10.86 -6.50
C LEU A 85 8.25 -10.91 -6.58
N LEU A 86 8.85 -11.94 -6.00
CA LEU A 86 10.30 -12.17 -6.12
C LEU A 86 10.71 -12.41 -7.57
N ARG A 87 9.97 -13.23 -8.31
CA ARG A 87 10.27 -13.56 -9.70
C ARG A 87 10.32 -12.32 -10.59
N VAL A 88 9.29 -11.47 -10.51
CA VAL A 88 9.14 -10.30 -11.39
C VAL A 88 10.09 -9.16 -11.04
N LEU A 89 10.55 -9.03 -9.79
CA LEU A 89 11.50 -8.00 -9.39
C LEU A 89 12.85 -8.19 -10.06
N VAL A 90 13.50 -7.08 -10.44
CA VAL A 90 14.92 -7.07 -10.84
C VAL A 90 15.81 -7.43 -9.63
N PRO A 91 17.02 -7.99 -9.81
CA PRO A 91 17.98 -8.15 -8.73
C PRO A 91 18.23 -6.82 -8.00
N GLY A 92 18.18 -6.83 -6.67
CA GLY A 92 18.30 -5.63 -5.84
C GLY A 92 17.00 -4.81 -5.70
N GLY A 93 15.95 -5.15 -6.44
CA GLY A 93 14.63 -4.54 -6.31
C GLY A 93 13.97 -4.87 -4.98
N CYS A 94 13.17 -3.93 -4.45
CA CYS A 94 12.53 -4.06 -3.15
C CYS A 94 11.03 -4.31 -3.26
N CYS A 95 10.53 -5.16 -2.36
CA CYS A 95 9.12 -5.35 -2.08
C CYS A 95 8.79 -4.65 -0.75
N CYS A 96 7.95 -3.62 -0.82
CA CYS A 96 7.42 -2.88 0.33
C CYS A 96 5.94 -3.23 0.49
N CYS A 97 5.62 -4.07 1.46
CA CYS A 97 4.29 -4.58 1.67
C CYS A 97 3.67 -4.01 2.95
N CYS A 98 2.57 -3.27 2.81
CA CYS A 98 1.81 -2.78 3.96
C CYS A 98 1.20 -3.95 4.74
N CYS A 99 1.14 -3.82 6.06
CA CYS A 99 0.62 -4.83 6.95
C CYS A 99 -0.01 -4.19 8.19
N GLY A 100 -1.10 -4.77 8.66
CA GLY A 100 -1.77 -4.31 9.88
C GLY A 100 -0.92 -4.51 11.13
N GLY A 101 -0.86 -3.49 11.99
CA GLY A 101 -0.11 -3.51 13.24
C GLY A 101 -0.70 -4.38 14.36
N GLY A 102 -1.55 -5.33 14.06
CA GLY A 102 -2.15 -6.26 15.01
C GLY A 102 -3.65 -6.49 14.78
N GLY A 103 -4.19 -7.50 15.42
CA GLY A 103 -5.57 -7.94 15.32
C GLY A 103 -5.74 -9.22 16.12
N PRO A 104 -6.91 -9.87 16.07
CA PRO A 104 -7.08 -11.21 16.64
C PRO A 104 -6.12 -12.22 16.00
N ASP A 105 -5.72 -11.93 14.77
CA ASP A 105 -4.75 -12.72 14.01
C ASP A 105 -3.62 -11.79 13.52
N PRO A 106 -2.46 -11.72 14.24
CA PRO A 106 -1.44 -10.71 13.99
C PRO A 106 -0.65 -11.02 12.70
N GLN A 107 -1.10 -10.48 11.58
CA GLN A 107 -0.47 -10.67 10.26
C GLN A 107 0.99 -10.22 10.28
N PHE A 108 1.33 -9.10 10.90
CA PHE A 108 2.69 -8.57 10.89
C PHE A 108 3.73 -9.61 11.34
N ALA A 109 3.40 -10.46 12.31
CA ALA A 109 4.31 -11.49 12.80
C ALA A 109 4.50 -12.63 11.78
N ARG A 110 3.40 -13.14 11.21
CA ARG A 110 3.45 -14.24 10.22
C ARG A 110 4.00 -13.77 8.89
N TRP A 111 3.54 -12.63 8.41
CA TRP A 111 3.94 -12.11 7.12
C TRP A 111 5.42 -11.73 7.08
N SER A 112 5.99 -11.26 8.20
CA SER A 112 7.43 -11.04 8.29
C SER A 112 8.21 -12.34 8.09
N LEU A 113 7.79 -13.44 8.73
CA LEU A 113 8.43 -14.74 8.58
C LEU A 113 8.28 -15.27 7.14
N TRP A 114 7.10 -15.16 6.54
CA TRP A 114 6.90 -15.60 5.16
C TRP A 114 7.67 -14.73 4.15
N MET A 115 7.82 -13.45 4.40
CA MET A 115 8.70 -12.61 3.58
C MET A 115 10.18 -13.01 3.73
N ASP A 116 10.61 -13.36 4.94
CA ASP A 116 11.99 -13.82 5.21
C ASP A 116 12.30 -15.18 4.56
N GLU A 117 11.29 -16.05 4.40
CA GLU A 117 11.41 -17.31 3.65
C GLU A 117 11.69 -17.10 2.15
N VAL A 118 11.28 -15.94 1.57
CA VAL A 118 11.28 -15.70 0.13
C VAL A 118 12.26 -14.61 -0.28
N PHE A 119 12.33 -13.53 0.47
CA PHE A 119 13.18 -12.36 0.23
C PHE A 119 14.35 -12.30 1.20
N ASP A 120 15.32 -11.51 0.86
CA ASP A 120 16.30 -11.00 1.83
C ASP A 120 15.60 -9.91 2.67
N PHE A 121 14.95 -10.30 3.78
CA PHE A 121 14.15 -9.41 4.62
C PHE A 121 15.03 -8.36 5.28
N LYS A 122 14.72 -7.09 5.10
CA LYS A 122 15.58 -5.99 5.54
C LYS A 122 15.05 -5.27 6.77
N GLN A 123 13.76 -4.93 6.77
CA GLN A 123 13.25 -4.01 7.78
C GLN A 123 11.74 -4.12 7.92
N MET A 124 11.27 -3.85 9.13
CA MET A 124 9.89 -3.48 9.41
C MET A 124 9.88 -1.98 9.67
N VAL A 125 9.28 -1.21 8.76
CA VAL A 125 9.12 0.23 8.90
C VAL A 125 7.76 0.51 9.54
N VAL A 126 7.75 1.27 10.63
CA VAL A 126 6.52 1.64 11.34
C VAL A 126 5.98 2.95 10.78
N TRP A 127 4.73 2.92 10.31
CA TRP A 127 4.01 4.14 10.03
C TRP A 127 3.15 4.51 11.23
N ASP A 128 3.56 5.53 11.96
CA ASP A 128 2.82 6.12 13.07
C ASP A 128 1.69 6.99 12.50
N LYS A 129 0.45 6.56 12.71
CA LYS A 129 -0.75 7.25 12.21
C LYS A 129 -1.21 8.37 13.10
N GLY A 130 -0.56 8.57 14.26
CA GLY A 130 -0.90 9.54 15.27
C GLY A 130 -2.14 9.15 16.09
N PRO A 131 -3.38 9.32 15.59
CA PRO A 131 -4.56 9.04 16.39
C PRO A 131 -4.70 7.56 16.75
N MET A 132 -5.05 7.31 18.00
CA MET A 132 -5.32 5.99 18.54
C MET A 132 -6.57 5.37 17.87
N GLY A 133 -6.39 4.22 17.25
CA GLY A 133 -7.45 3.44 16.62
C GLY A 133 -8.12 2.43 17.57
N MET A 134 -8.83 1.47 16.98
CA MET A 134 -9.37 0.32 17.70
C MET A 134 -8.27 -0.70 17.99
N GLY A 135 -8.52 -1.62 18.90
CA GLY A 135 -7.61 -2.68 19.24
C GLY A 135 -8.03 -3.31 20.56
N TRP A 136 -7.31 -4.36 20.97
CA TRP A 136 -7.45 -4.99 22.26
C TRP A 136 -7.04 -4.00 23.38
N HIS A 137 -6.48 -4.37 24.50
CA HIS A 137 -6.10 -3.43 25.57
C HIS A 137 -5.08 -2.38 25.08
N TYR A 138 -4.14 -2.78 24.21
CA TYR A 138 -3.21 -1.87 23.54
C TYR A 138 -3.85 -1.35 22.24
N ARG A 139 -4.27 -0.09 22.25
CA ARG A 139 -4.94 0.55 21.10
C ARG A 139 -3.93 0.85 20.00
N ARG A 140 -4.29 0.48 18.78
CA ARG A 140 -3.39 0.61 17.62
C ARG A 140 -3.29 2.04 17.15
N SER A 141 -2.08 2.59 17.09
CA SER A 141 -1.79 3.90 16.50
C SER A 141 -0.87 3.82 15.27
N TYR A 142 -0.46 2.63 14.87
CA TYR A 142 0.46 2.43 13.76
C TYR A 142 0.01 1.30 12.82
N GLU A 143 0.59 1.29 11.66
CA GLU A 143 0.70 0.16 10.74
C GLU A 143 2.16 -0.05 10.39
N VAL A 144 2.49 -1.16 9.74
CA VAL A 144 3.87 -1.46 9.36
C VAL A 144 3.98 -1.66 7.85
N VAL A 145 5.17 -1.39 7.32
CA VAL A 145 5.54 -1.76 5.95
C VAL A 145 6.72 -2.72 6.06
N LEU A 146 6.52 -3.93 5.59
CA LEU A 146 7.54 -4.97 5.54
C LEU A 146 8.38 -4.76 4.28
N VAL A 147 9.70 -4.68 4.44
CA VAL A 147 10.63 -4.42 3.34
C VAL A 147 11.53 -5.63 3.13
N GLY A 148 11.39 -6.26 1.96
CA GLY A 148 12.24 -7.36 1.50
C GLY A 148 12.93 -6.97 0.19
N GLN A 149 14.13 -7.47 -0.03
CA GLN A 149 14.94 -7.24 -1.22
C GLN A 149 15.09 -8.54 -2.01
N LYS A 150 15.02 -8.46 -3.34
CA LYS A 150 15.46 -9.58 -4.19
C LYS A 150 16.98 -9.71 -4.15
N PRO A 151 17.52 -10.88 -3.81
CA PRO A 151 18.97 -11.13 -3.84
C PRO A 151 19.58 -10.95 -5.24
N GLY A 152 20.90 -10.91 -5.32
CA GLY A 152 21.66 -10.93 -6.59
C GLY A 152 22.22 -9.59 -7.04
N ALA A 153 21.89 -8.48 -6.37
CA ALA A 153 22.49 -7.16 -6.57
C ALA A 153 22.40 -6.31 -5.31
N ALA A 154 23.10 -5.17 -5.29
CA ALA A 154 22.94 -4.17 -4.25
C ALA A 154 21.50 -3.65 -4.19
N CYS A 155 21.03 -3.32 -2.98
CA CYS A 155 19.70 -2.75 -2.80
C CYS A 155 19.53 -1.48 -3.63
N ARG A 156 18.41 -1.40 -4.34
CA ARG A 156 17.99 -0.16 -5.00
C ARG A 156 17.54 0.83 -3.93
N TRP A 157 18.47 1.68 -3.52
CA TRP A 157 18.29 2.69 -2.49
C TRP A 157 18.84 4.02 -2.97
N PHE A 158 18.04 5.05 -3.00
CA PHE A 158 18.36 6.33 -3.65
C PHE A 158 18.43 7.52 -2.69
N ASP A 159 18.26 7.30 -1.40
CA ASP A 159 18.56 8.32 -0.41
C ASP A 159 20.07 8.37 -0.10
N THR A 160 20.61 9.57 -0.07
CA THR A 160 22.03 9.83 0.27
C THR A 160 22.20 10.50 1.63
N SER A 161 21.11 10.94 2.25
CA SER A 161 21.14 11.70 3.51
C SER A 161 21.57 10.86 4.73
N LYS A 162 21.33 9.54 4.69
CA LYS A 162 21.52 8.62 5.82
C LYS A 162 20.67 8.99 7.05
N LYS A 163 19.57 9.72 6.84
CA LYS A 163 18.69 10.22 7.91
C LYS A 163 17.29 9.59 7.89
N ILE A 164 17.06 8.60 7.05
CA ILE A 164 15.74 7.95 6.94
C ILE A 164 15.54 7.04 8.15
N GLU A 165 14.56 7.40 8.98
CA GLU A 165 14.16 6.61 10.13
C GLU A 165 13.23 5.47 9.73
N ASN A 166 13.26 4.39 10.49
CA ASN A 166 12.31 3.28 10.34
C ASN A 166 10.97 3.52 11.05
N ILE A 167 10.72 4.74 11.52
CA ILE A 167 9.43 5.20 12.06
C ILE A 167 9.01 6.46 11.31
N ILE A 168 7.96 6.36 10.53
CA ILE A 168 7.41 7.47 9.75
C ILE A 168 6.36 8.20 10.60
N ARG A 169 6.66 9.43 11.06
CA ARG A 169 5.76 10.25 11.90
C ARG A 169 5.18 11.45 11.16
N HIS A 170 5.76 11.83 10.05
CA HIS A 170 5.42 13.04 9.31
C HIS A 170 4.29 12.83 8.27
N ILE A 171 3.80 11.61 8.11
CA ILE A 171 2.70 11.27 7.20
C ILE A 171 1.46 10.94 8.03
N PRO A 172 0.50 11.86 8.17
CA PRO A 172 -0.69 11.63 8.95
C PRO A 172 -1.63 10.64 8.26
N LYS A 173 -2.45 9.96 9.06
CA LYS A 173 -3.57 9.18 8.54
C LYS A 173 -4.59 10.11 7.87
N ILE A 174 -5.05 9.74 6.69
CA ILE A 174 -6.18 10.42 6.04
C ILE A 174 -7.51 9.83 6.55
N ILE A 175 -8.56 10.65 6.49
CA ILE A 175 -9.95 10.20 6.65
C ILE A 175 -10.51 10.17 5.23
N PRO A 176 -10.76 8.97 4.66
CA PRO A 176 -11.30 8.88 3.30
C PRO A 176 -12.65 9.60 3.18
N ALA A 177 -12.88 10.29 2.07
CA ALA A 177 -14.19 10.82 1.76
C ALA A 177 -15.19 9.68 1.49
N ALA A 178 -16.49 9.97 1.56
CA ALA A 178 -17.54 8.95 1.45
C ALA A 178 -17.51 8.12 0.14
N HIS A 179 -16.90 8.66 -0.91
CA HIS A 179 -16.74 8.01 -2.21
C HIS A 179 -15.40 7.35 -2.43
N GLU A 180 -14.48 7.43 -1.44
CA GLU A 180 -13.13 6.86 -1.53
C GLU A 180 -13.08 5.44 -0.93
N HIS A 181 -12.03 4.71 -1.27
CA HIS A 181 -11.79 3.39 -0.70
C HIS A 181 -11.68 3.46 0.83
N PRO A 182 -12.40 2.63 1.60
CA PRO A 182 -12.57 2.79 3.05
C PRO A 182 -11.25 2.66 3.84
N THR A 183 -10.28 1.96 3.29
CA THR A 183 -8.96 1.76 3.90
C THR A 183 -7.85 2.47 3.15
N ALA A 184 -8.20 3.49 2.31
CA ALA A 184 -7.21 4.23 1.53
C ALA A 184 -6.09 4.77 2.42
N LYS A 185 -4.85 4.57 1.98
CA LYS A 185 -3.66 5.14 2.61
C LYS A 185 -3.31 6.49 1.98
N PRO A 186 -2.53 7.33 2.67
CA PRO A 186 -2.03 8.57 2.07
C PRO A 186 -1.16 8.28 0.84
N ILE A 187 -1.34 9.07 -0.22
CA ILE A 187 -0.49 8.99 -1.43
C ILE A 187 0.97 9.24 -1.05
N SER A 188 1.23 10.15 -0.11
CA SER A 188 2.56 10.45 0.42
C SER A 188 3.26 9.25 1.04
N LEU A 189 2.53 8.26 1.59
CA LEU A 189 3.13 7.04 2.09
C LEU A 189 3.70 6.19 0.95
N ALA A 190 2.94 5.96 -0.11
CA ALA A 190 3.42 5.26 -1.29
C ALA A 190 4.58 6.02 -1.95
N ALA A 191 4.46 7.34 -2.10
CA ALA A 191 5.49 8.19 -2.68
C ALA A 191 6.80 8.15 -1.88
N HIS A 192 6.74 8.09 -0.55
CA HIS A 192 7.91 7.95 0.31
C HIS A 192 8.74 6.72 -0.07
N PHE A 193 8.12 5.54 -0.11
CA PHE A 193 8.81 4.30 -0.47
C PHE A 193 9.24 4.28 -1.94
N ILE A 194 8.38 4.74 -2.86
CA ILE A 194 8.68 4.79 -4.30
C ILE A 194 9.93 5.65 -4.56
N ASN A 195 10.07 6.80 -3.92
CA ASN A 195 11.23 7.67 -4.08
C ASN A 195 12.51 7.09 -3.49
N LEU A 196 12.41 6.32 -2.40
CA LEU A 196 13.57 5.68 -1.77
C LEU A 196 14.09 4.49 -2.59
N HIS A 197 13.22 3.74 -3.26
CA HIS A 197 13.56 2.44 -3.86
C HIS A 197 13.48 2.40 -5.39
N SER A 198 13.15 3.51 -6.04
CA SER A 198 13.06 3.60 -7.50
C SER A 198 13.51 4.97 -8.04
N GLN A 199 13.79 5.02 -9.34
CA GLN A 199 14.11 6.24 -10.08
C GLN A 199 13.01 6.55 -11.12
N PRO A 200 12.92 7.80 -11.62
CA PRO A 200 12.06 8.12 -12.76
C PRO A 200 12.31 7.16 -13.94
N GLY A 201 11.24 6.68 -14.55
CA GLY A 201 11.28 5.67 -15.62
C GLY A 201 11.21 4.22 -15.14
N ASP A 202 11.49 3.94 -13.87
CA ASP A 202 11.36 2.60 -13.27
C ASP A 202 9.89 2.13 -13.24
N VAL A 203 9.67 0.82 -13.27
CA VAL A 203 8.36 0.19 -13.17
C VAL A 203 8.06 -0.15 -11.72
N VAL A 204 6.95 0.36 -11.19
CA VAL A 204 6.39 0.04 -9.88
C VAL A 204 5.19 -0.88 -10.06
N LEU A 205 5.13 -1.98 -9.31
CA LEU A 205 4.02 -2.93 -9.31
C LEU A 205 3.19 -2.79 -8.03
N ASP A 206 1.87 -2.78 -8.20
CA ASP A 206 0.90 -2.94 -7.10
C ASP A 206 -0.16 -3.98 -7.47
N PRO A 207 -0.06 -5.22 -6.99
CA PRO A 207 -1.05 -6.26 -7.28
C PRO A 207 -2.39 -6.10 -6.56
N PHE A 208 -2.54 -5.14 -5.64
CA PHE A 208 -3.75 -4.89 -4.86
C PHE A 208 -4.07 -3.39 -4.82
N ALA A 209 -4.37 -2.81 -5.99
CA ALA A 209 -4.41 -1.37 -6.20
C ALA A 209 -5.47 -0.63 -5.39
N GLY A 210 -6.60 -1.28 -5.05
CA GLY A 210 -7.70 -0.65 -4.33
C GLY A 210 -8.11 0.68 -4.96
N GLY A 211 -8.01 1.76 -4.20
CA GLY A 211 -8.29 3.13 -4.67
C GLY A 211 -7.21 3.77 -5.55
N GLY A 212 -6.20 3.04 -6.01
CA GLY A 212 -5.21 3.52 -6.98
C GLY A 212 -4.12 4.44 -6.42
N ILE A 213 -3.77 4.31 -5.15
CA ILE A 213 -2.79 5.18 -4.46
C ILE A 213 -1.39 4.98 -5.03
N THR A 214 -0.95 3.73 -5.14
CA THR A 214 0.39 3.38 -5.66
C THR A 214 0.56 3.80 -7.12
N PRO A 215 -0.37 3.47 -8.04
CA PRO A 215 -0.31 3.95 -9.42
C PRO A 215 -0.24 5.46 -9.53
N LEU A 216 -1.04 6.17 -8.72
CA LEU A 216 -1.04 7.64 -8.72
C LEU A 216 0.27 8.22 -8.21
N ALA A 217 0.84 7.66 -7.12
CA ALA A 217 2.14 8.08 -6.59
C ALA A 217 3.26 7.82 -7.60
N ALA A 218 3.27 6.66 -8.25
CA ALA A 218 4.23 6.33 -9.29
C ALA A 218 4.14 7.29 -10.48
N LYS A 219 2.94 7.53 -11.02
CA LYS A 219 2.69 8.48 -12.11
C LYS A 219 3.19 9.89 -11.77
N ARG A 220 2.85 10.41 -10.58
CA ARG A 220 3.23 11.77 -10.15
C ARG A 220 4.74 11.93 -9.94
N SER A 221 5.42 10.85 -9.63
CA SER A 221 6.89 10.84 -9.43
C SER A 221 7.67 10.39 -10.67
N GLY A 222 7.03 10.35 -11.85
CA GLY A 222 7.67 10.02 -13.11
C GLY A 222 8.06 8.55 -13.29
N ARG A 223 7.46 7.65 -12.47
CA ARG A 223 7.63 6.21 -12.61
C ARG A 223 6.53 5.64 -13.49
N LYS A 224 6.82 4.54 -14.16
CA LYS A 224 5.83 3.68 -14.79
C LYS A 224 5.19 2.81 -13.73
N PHE A 225 4.01 2.28 -14.01
CA PHE A 225 3.34 1.37 -13.08
C PHE A 225 2.60 0.24 -13.82
N ILE A 226 2.40 -0.86 -13.11
CA ILE A 226 1.45 -1.93 -13.43
C ILE A 226 0.69 -2.18 -12.14
N ALA A 227 -0.64 -2.22 -12.22
CA ALA A 227 -1.45 -2.44 -11.03
C ALA A 227 -2.64 -3.33 -11.33
N PHE A 228 -3.10 -4.09 -10.33
CA PHE A 228 -4.24 -4.98 -10.44
C PHE A 228 -5.29 -4.63 -9.40
N GLU A 229 -6.55 -4.72 -9.79
CA GLU A 229 -7.69 -4.59 -8.89
C GLU A 229 -8.74 -5.64 -9.22
N LEU A 230 -9.24 -6.32 -8.21
CA LEU A 230 -10.22 -7.41 -8.37
C LEU A 230 -11.66 -6.88 -8.48
N ASP A 231 -11.99 -5.87 -7.68
CA ASP A 231 -13.33 -5.28 -7.64
C ASP A 231 -13.53 -4.26 -8.77
N PRO A 232 -14.52 -4.48 -9.67
CA PRO A 232 -14.74 -3.58 -10.81
C PRO A 232 -15.10 -2.14 -10.41
N VAL A 233 -15.69 -1.94 -9.23
CA VAL A 233 -16.04 -0.58 -8.74
C VAL A 233 -14.78 0.16 -8.31
N TRP A 234 -13.92 -0.49 -7.54
CA TRP A 234 -12.64 0.12 -7.12
C TRP A 234 -11.69 0.28 -8.29
N HIS A 235 -11.67 -0.66 -9.23
CA HIS A 235 -10.96 -0.50 -10.49
C HIS A 235 -11.40 0.76 -11.25
N GLY A 236 -12.72 0.92 -11.46
CA GLY A 236 -13.25 2.12 -12.13
C GLY A 236 -12.95 3.42 -11.38
N TYR A 237 -12.94 3.37 -10.04
CA TYR A 237 -12.55 4.52 -9.22
C TYR A 237 -11.06 4.85 -9.39
N ALA A 238 -10.19 3.86 -9.30
CA ALA A 238 -8.75 4.03 -9.43
C ALA A 238 -8.34 4.57 -10.81
N VAL A 239 -8.98 4.08 -11.89
CA VAL A 239 -8.76 4.57 -13.25
C VAL A 239 -9.14 6.04 -13.37
N ARG A 240 -10.33 6.44 -12.92
CA ARG A 240 -10.75 7.86 -12.93
C ARG A 240 -9.80 8.75 -12.13
N ARG A 241 -9.36 8.29 -10.96
CA ARG A 241 -8.40 9.02 -10.12
C ARG A 241 -7.07 9.30 -10.83
N LEU A 242 -6.61 8.41 -11.70
CA LEU A 242 -5.42 8.63 -12.52
C LEU A 242 -5.62 9.72 -13.58
N GLU A 243 -6.86 9.96 -14.01
CA GLU A 243 -7.19 10.97 -15.04
C GLU A 243 -7.38 12.37 -14.43
N GLU A 244 -7.64 12.45 -13.13
CA GLU A 244 -7.82 13.72 -12.42
C GLU A 244 -6.51 14.53 -12.47
N LYS A 245 -6.63 15.80 -12.89
CA LYS A 245 -5.51 16.74 -12.83
C LYS A 245 -5.11 16.95 -11.38
N ALA A 246 -3.81 17.03 -11.11
CA ALA A 246 -3.31 17.38 -9.80
C ALA A 246 -3.98 18.70 -9.33
N GLY A 247 -4.75 18.60 -8.25
CA GLY A 247 -5.36 19.78 -7.64
C GLY A 247 -4.32 20.66 -6.95
N LEU A 248 -4.66 21.92 -6.69
CA LEU A 248 -3.76 22.90 -6.04
C LEU A 248 -3.21 22.40 -4.68
N PHE A 249 -3.94 21.53 -3.99
CA PHE A 249 -3.55 20.93 -2.70
C PHE A 249 -2.71 19.65 -2.83
N ASP A 250 -2.58 19.10 -4.01
CA ASP A 250 -1.77 17.90 -4.24
C ASP A 250 -0.25 18.20 -4.19
N HIS A 251 0.14 19.47 -4.28
CA HIS A 251 1.54 19.90 -4.17
C HIS A 251 2.07 19.90 -2.73
N MET A 252 1.23 19.76 -1.72
CA MET A 252 1.67 19.68 -0.31
C MET A 252 2.38 18.37 0.05
N GLY A 253 2.37 17.36 -0.83
CA GLY A 253 3.15 16.12 -0.68
C GLY A 253 4.54 16.14 -1.32
N THR A 254 4.90 17.19 -2.04
CA THR A 254 6.17 17.30 -2.79
C THR A 254 7.30 17.96 -1.97
N ILE A 255 7.07 18.29 -0.70
CA ILE A 255 8.06 18.98 0.16
C ILE A 255 9.08 18.00 0.80
N ALA A 256 9.41 16.92 0.12
CA ALA A 256 10.53 16.08 0.57
C ALA A 256 11.86 16.37 -0.14
N SER A 257 11.88 17.28 -1.13
CA SER A 257 13.12 17.66 -1.82
C SER A 257 13.68 19.04 -1.45
N GLU A 258 12.99 19.82 -0.59
CA GLU A 258 13.43 21.17 -0.19
C GLU A 258 13.57 21.36 1.32
N TRP A 259 13.61 20.28 2.12
CA TRP A 259 13.96 20.44 3.52
C TRP A 259 15.48 20.55 3.67
N THR A 260 16.01 21.76 3.61
CA THR A 260 17.33 22.12 4.11
C THR A 260 17.21 22.45 5.59
N PRO A 261 18.01 21.83 6.47
CA PRO A 261 18.04 22.23 7.88
C PRO A 261 18.82 23.55 8.00
N GLU A 262 18.14 24.67 7.90
CA GLU A 262 18.68 25.95 8.39
C GLU A 262 18.12 26.21 9.78
N GLY A 263 19.02 26.34 10.73
CA GLY A 263 18.69 26.85 12.07
C GLY A 263 19.39 26.14 13.20
N GLU A 264 20.71 26.25 13.28
CA GLU A 264 21.37 26.30 14.60
C GLU A 264 20.85 27.55 15.32
N HIS A 265 20.18 27.37 16.43
CA HIS A 265 19.99 28.44 17.40
C HIS A 265 20.82 28.15 18.65
N PRO A 266 21.42 29.20 19.25
CA PRO A 266 22.50 29.16 20.25
C PRO A 266 22.10 28.60 21.62
#